data_e9c8f5ab675e62b392bb2381b3fe65bb
#
_entry.id   e9c8f5ab675e62b392bb2381b3fe65bb
#
_cell.length_a   1.000
_cell.length_b   1.000
_cell.length_c   1.000
_cell.angle_alpha   90.00
_cell.angle_beta   90.00
_cell.angle_gamma   90.00
#
_symmetry.space_group_name_H-M   'P 1'
#
loop_
_entity.id
_entity.type
_entity.pdbx_description
1 polymer ?
#
loop_
_entity_poly.entity_id
_entity_poly.type
_entity_poly.pdbx_seq_one_letter_code
_entity_poly.pdbx_strand_id
1 'polypeptide(L)'
;MKIIVGSRGSSLALKQTEYVIEKLQRAYPENEYEIKVIHTIGDKMQHIALDKINDKGVFVKEIEKELLEHTIDLAVHSLKDMPSDNPAGLVYAKTLAPSDYRDCLVLKNCSSLARLPQHATIATGSKRRKYQLLKLRPDLKIIDIRGNVNTRLQKMANQEIDGLVLASAGLKRLGLEDLISEYLDETKMIPACGQGILAIQVRQDSELLTMINNISDKITTTRMELERLFLKTVNGSCHIPVGGYAKIIGDQVHFYGLLGNEDGTVLKNIDKKFSLKDASEEVTALAEMLMREVYER
;
A
#
# COMPACT_ATOMS: atom_id res chain seq x y z
N MET A 1 -29.62 -7.77 6.48
CA MET A 1 -28.79 -8.53 7.46
C MET A 1 -27.91 -7.56 8.25
N LYS A 2 -27.40 -7.96 9.42
CA LYS A 2 -26.37 -7.21 10.13
C LYS A 2 -25.01 -7.72 9.73
N ILE A 3 -24.11 -6.82 9.29
CA ILE A 3 -22.76 -7.13 8.77
C ILE A 3 -21.74 -6.46 9.67
N ILE A 4 -20.85 -7.26 10.27
CA ILE A 4 -19.81 -6.78 11.17
C ILE A 4 -18.51 -6.60 10.38
N VAL A 5 -18.00 -5.37 10.32
CA VAL A 5 -16.83 -4.98 9.53
C VAL A 5 -15.63 -4.80 10.45
N GLY A 6 -14.64 -5.67 10.31
CA GLY A 6 -13.39 -5.60 11.06
C GLY A 6 -12.48 -4.48 10.56
N SER A 7 -11.93 -3.70 11.49
CA SER A 7 -11.01 -2.60 11.21
C SER A 7 -9.96 -2.45 12.29
N ARG A 8 -8.76 -1.97 11.93
CA ARG A 8 -7.81 -1.45 12.91
C ARG A 8 -8.31 -0.13 13.50
N GLY A 9 -7.86 0.21 14.72
CA GLY A 9 -8.28 1.42 15.42
C GLY A 9 -7.61 2.73 14.97
N SER A 10 -6.72 2.73 13.96
CA SER A 10 -6.11 3.98 13.49
C SER A 10 -7.12 4.84 12.72
N SER A 11 -7.01 6.17 12.83
CA SER A 11 -7.91 7.11 12.12
C SER A 11 -7.99 6.82 10.62
N LEU A 12 -6.87 6.45 9.98
CA LEU A 12 -6.86 6.09 8.57
C LEU A 12 -7.61 4.79 8.29
N ALA A 13 -7.43 3.76 9.11
CA ALA A 13 -8.14 2.48 8.94
C ALA A 13 -9.65 2.66 9.10
N LEU A 14 -10.08 3.42 10.08
CA LEU A 14 -11.50 3.73 10.28
C LEU A 14 -12.09 4.48 9.08
N LYS A 15 -11.40 5.50 8.56
CA LYS A 15 -11.83 6.22 7.34
C LYS A 15 -11.90 5.31 6.10
N GLN A 16 -11.02 4.34 5.99
CA GLN A 16 -11.05 3.35 4.91
C GLN A 16 -12.26 2.42 5.06
N THR A 17 -12.54 1.98 6.27
CA THR A 17 -13.69 1.13 6.58
C THR A 17 -15.01 1.87 6.38
N GLU A 18 -15.13 3.10 6.87
CA GLU A 18 -16.28 3.97 6.64
C GLU A 18 -16.57 4.17 5.14
N TYR A 19 -15.53 4.37 4.32
CA TYR A 19 -15.68 4.50 2.87
C TYR A 19 -16.25 3.23 2.22
N VAL A 20 -15.77 2.04 2.62
CA VAL A 20 -16.31 0.77 2.09
C VAL A 20 -17.76 0.57 2.53
N ILE A 21 -18.08 0.84 3.80
CA ILE A 21 -19.44 0.77 4.33
C ILE A 21 -20.35 1.72 3.56
N GLU A 22 -19.94 2.96 3.31
CA GLU A 22 -20.74 3.93 2.54
C GLU A 22 -21.10 3.40 1.15
N LYS A 23 -20.16 2.76 0.46
CA LYS A 23 -20.40 2.16 -0.85
C LYS A 23 -21.38 0.98 -0.78
N LEU A 24 -21.20 0.11 0.21
CA LEU A 24 -22.11 -1.01 0.46
C LEU A 24 -23.50 -0.54 0.86
N GLN A 25 -23.60 0.43 1.76
CA GLN A 25 -24.89 0.99 2.23
C GLN A 25 -25.69 1.63 1.09
N ARG A 26 -25.01 2.31 0.14
CA ARG A 26 -25.67 2.88 -1.04
C ARG A 26 -26.22 1.81 -1.99
N ALA A 27 -25.52 0.69 -2.14
CA ALA A 27 -25.93 -0.40 -3.01
C ALA A 27 -26.93 -1.36 -2.36
N TYR A 28 -26.86 -1.50 -1.04
CA TYR A 28 -27.64 -2.45 -0.24
C TYR A 28 -28.15 -1.76 1.04
N PRO A 29 -29.09 -0.81 0.90
CA PRO A 29 -29.58 0.01 2.01
C PRO A 29 -30.36 -0.77 3.08
N GLU A 30 -30.82 -1.98 2.77
CA GLU A 30 -31.53 -2.87 3.67
C GLU A 30 -30.63 -3.54 4.71
N ASN A 31 -29.30 -3.43 4.55
CA ASN A 31 -28.34 -4.01 5.48
C ASN A 31 -27.90 -3.00 6.53
N GLU A 32 -27.60 -3.50 7.72
CA GLU A 32 -27.00 -2.76 8.82
C GLU A 32 -25.49 -3.09 8.88
N TYR A 33 -24.63 -2.08 9.04
CA TYR A 33 -23.19 -2.25 9.10
C TYR A 33 -22.67 -1.73 10.43
N GLU A 34 -21.88 -2.57 11.12
CA GLU A 34 -21.25 -2.24 12.40
C GLU A 34 -19.74 -2.40 12.30
N ILE A 35 -18.97 -1.41 12.76
CA ILE A 35 -17.50 -1.49 12.79
C ILE A 35 -17.05 -2.13 14.10
N LYS A 36 -16.31 -3.23 14.00
CA LYS A 36 -15.59 -3.84 15.13
C LYS A 36 -14.11 -3.46 15.06
N VAL A 37 -13.66 -2.67 16.04
CA VAL A 37 -12.24 -2.29 16.12
C VAL A 37 -11.43 -3.43 16.74
N ILE A 38 -10.39 -3.87 16.00
CA ILE A 38 -9.50 -4.95 16.41
C ILE A 38 -8.09 -4.37 16.62
N HIS A 39 -7.53 -4.61 17.79
CA HIS A 39 -6.17 -4.18 18.14
C HIS A 39 -5.16 -5.24 17.74
N THR A 40 -4.27 -4.91 16.80
CA THR A 40 -3.24 -5.83 16.33
C THR A 40 -1.95 -5.72 17.14
N ILE A 41 -1.13 -6.78 17.11
CA ILE A 41 0.22 -6.76 17.70
C ILE A 41 1.05 -5.63 17.07
N GLY A 42 0.92 -5.41 15.77
CA GLY A 42 1.60 -4.31 15.07
C GLY A 42 1.24 -2.92 15.60
N ASP A 43 0.00 -2.72 16.08
CA ASP A 43 -0.42 -1.46 16.69
C ASP A 43 0.24 -1.25 18.08
N LYS A 44 0.55 -2.33 18.79
CA LYS A 44 1.23 -2.29 20.09
C LYS A 44 2.75 -2.14 19.96
N MET A 45 3.35 -2.64 18.88
CA MET A 45 4.80 -2.68 18.65
C MET A 45 5.34 -1.46 17.86
N GLN A 46 4.75 -0.28 18.00
CA GLN A 46 5.16 0.94 17.29
C GLN A 46 6.62 1.38 17.57
N HIS A 47 7.27 0.84 18.59
CA HIS A 47 8.64 1.17 18.97
C HIS A 47 9.70 0.28 18.31
N ILE A 48 9.32 -0.84 17.68
CA ILE A 48 10.25 -1.79 17.06
C ILE A 48 10.33 -1.54 15.56
N ALA A 49 11.52 -1.50 14.97
CA ALA A 49 11.70 -1.33 13.53
C ALA A 49 11.07 -2.50 12.75
N LEU A 50 10.37 -2.24 11.61
CA LEU A 50 9.65 -3.29 10.83
C LEU A 50 10.58 -4.38 10.30
N ASP A 51 11.82 -4.02 10.00
CA ASP A 51 12.88 -4.93 9.57
C ASP A 51 13.35 -5.89 10.68
N LYS A 52 13.07 -5.54 11.94
CA LYS A 52 13.35 -6.41 13.10
C LYS A 52 12.17 -7.31 13.51
N ILE A 53 11.01 -7.12 12.88
CA ILE A 53 9.83 -7.95 13.11
C ILE A 53 9.83 -9.04 12.05
N ASN A 54 10.36 -10.22 12.37
CA ASN A 54 10.45 -11.38 11.46
C ASN A 54 9.09 -11.98 11.06
N ASP A 55 7.98 -11.40 11.48
CA ASP A 55 6.65 -11.97 11.29
C ASP A 55 5.88 -11.26 10.15
N LYS A 56 5.62 -12.00 9.06
CA LYS A 56 4.75 -11.55 7.98
C LYS A 56 3.31 -11.42 8.52
N GLY A 57 2.67 -10.27 8.33
CA GLY A 57 1.27 -10.08 8.69
C GLY A 57 0.99 -9.59 10.11
N VAL A 58 1.94 -8.93 10.78
CA VAL A 58 1.80 -8.38 12.17
C VAL A 58 0.58 -7.44 12.33
N PHE A 59 0.07 -6.90 11.24
CA PHE A 59 -1.08 -5.97 11.25
C PHE A 59 -2.41 -6.62 10.87
N VAL A 60 -2.41 -7.92 10.53
CA VAL A 60 -3.60 -8.56 9.96
C VAL A 60 -3.99 -9.87 10.64
N LYS A 61 -3.08 -10.56 11.32
CA LYS A 61 -3.32 -11.90 11.91
C LYS A 61 -4.52 -11.95 12.85
N GLU A 62 -4.68 -10.95 13.72
CA GLU A 62 -5.81 -10.89 14.64
C GLU A 62 -7.13 -10.68 13.90
N ILE A 63 -7.11 -9.85 12.85
CA ILE A 63 -8.30 -9.61 12.01
C ILE A 63 -8.65 -10.86 11.21
N GLU A 64 -7.67 -11.53 10.63
CA GLU A 64 -7.85 -12.79 9.90
C GLU A 64 -8.39 -13.91 10.80
N LYS A 65 -7.92 -13.97 12.05
CA LYS A 65 -8.46 -14.88 13.06
C LYS A 65 -9.93 -14.61 13.33
N GLU A 66 -10.32 -13.36 13.52
CA GLU A 66 -11.71 -12.95 13.75
C GLU A 66 -12.63 -13.27 12.55
N LEU A 67 -12.11 -13.17 11.31
CA LEU A 67 -12.82 -13.60 10.10
C LEU A 67 -13.08 -15.11 10.10
N LEU A 68 -12.04 -15.92 10.42
CA LEU A 68 -12.14 -17.38 10.47
C LEU A 68 -13.03 -17.87 11.63
N GLU A 69 -13.05 -17.14 12.74
CA GLU A 69 -13.92 -17.43 13.90
C GLU A 69 -15.35 -16.90 13.76
N HIS A 70 -15.72 -16.32 12.60
CA HIS A 70 -17.03 -15.74 12.32
C HIS A 70 -17.48 -14.61 13.29
N THR A 71 -16.54 -13.92 13.92
CA THR A 71 -16.86 -12.79 14.81
C THR A 71 -16.91 -11.45 14.07
N ILE A 72 -16.41 -11.43 12.83
CA ILE A 72 -16.59 -10.39 11.81
C ILE A 72 -16.92 -11.04 10.46
N ASP A 73 -17.55 -10.30 9.57
CA ASP A 73 -18.01 -10.79 8.27
C ASP A 73 -17.10 -10.38 7.11
N LEU A 74 -16.53 -9.19 7.20
CA LEU A 74 -15.51 -8.69 6.28
C LEU A 74 -14.50 -7.81 7.01
N ALA A 75 -13.32 -7.64 6.40
CA ALA A 75 -12.29 -6.75 6.91
C ALA A 75 -11.78 -5.82 5.81
N VAL A 76 -11.42 -4.58 6.19
CA VAL A 76 -10.91 -3.57 5.28
C VAL A 76 -9.46 -3.24 5.62
N HIS A 77 -8.59 -3.30 4.60
CA HIS A 77 -7.16 -3.06 4.74
C HIS A 77 -6.63 -2.15 3.63
N SER A 78 -5.48 -1.53 3.85
CA SER A 78 -4.67 -1.00 2.76
C SER A 78 -3.99 -2.17 2.04
N LEU A 79 -4.25 -2.38 0.76
CA LEU A 79 -3.75 -3.55 0.02
C LEU A 79 -2.22 -3.68 0.08
N LYS A 80 -1.49 -2.56 0.01
CA LYS A 80 -0.02 -2.53 0.06
C LYS A 80 0.60 -3.08 1.36
N ASP A 81 -0.20 -3.14 2.43
CA ASP A 81 0.24 -3.61 3.75
C ASP A 81 -0.09 -5.10 3.95
N MET A 82 -0.78 -5.71 2.96
CA MET A 82 -1.19 -7.11 3.00
C MET A 82 -0.07 -8.05 2.53
N PRO A 83 0.08 -9.22 3.16
CA PRO A 83 0.97 -10.27 2.67
C PRO A 83 0.65 -10.68 1.23
N SER A 84 1.65 -11.23 0.51
CA SER A 84 1.48 -11.74 -0.87
C SER A 84 0.46 -12.89 -0.95
N ASP A 85 0.35 -13.69 0.10
CA ASP A 85 -0.55 -14.83 0.15
C ASP A 85 -1.64 -14.62 1.22
N ASN A 86 -2.84 -15.14 0.96
CA ASN A 86 -3.92 -15.20 1.93
C ASN A 86 -3.81 -16.47 2.77
N PRO A 87 -4.24 -16.45 4.04
CA PRO A 87 -4.50 -17.66 4.80
C PRO A 87 -5.56 -18.55 4.14
N ALA A 88 -5.48 -19.87 4.34
CA ALA A 88 -6.49 -20.78 3.88
C ALA A 88 -7.88 -20.41 4.44
N GLY A 89 -8.91 -20.45 3.60
CA GLY A 89 -10.28 -20.08 3.94
C GLY A 89 -10.61 -18.58 3.80
N LEU A 90 -9.62 -17.73 3.54
CA LEU A 90 -9.83 -16.29 3.29
C LEU A 90 -9.47 -15.91 1.86
N VAL A 91 -10.20 -14.93 1.32
CA VAL A 91 -9.95 -14.37 -0.01
C VAL A 91 -10.12 -12.85 -0.01
N TYR A 92 -9.49 -12.19 -0.98
CA TYR A 92 -9.84 -10.82 -1.30
C TYR A 92 -10.99 -10.81 -2.29
N ALA A 93 -12.02 -10.06 -1.98
CA ALA A 93 -13.04 -9.69 -2.96
C ALA A 93 -12.44 -8.75 -4.02
N LYS A 94 -13.16 -8.59 -5.13
CA LYS A 94 -12.87 -7.51 -6.09
C LYS A 94 -12.93 -6.17 -5.36
N THR A 95 -12.13 -5.19 -5.84
CA THR A 95 -11.96 -3.94 -5.10
C THR A 95 -12.72 -2.77 -5.71
N LEU A 96 -12.93 -1.75 -4.90
CA LEU A 96 -13.56 -0.49 -5.28
C LEU A 96 -12.57 0.40 -6.05
N ALA A 97 -13.10 1.49 -6.62
CA ALA A 97 -12.26 2.52 -7.26
C ALA A 97 -11.14 3.00 -6.30
N PRO A 98 -9.90 3.20 -6.83
CA PRO A 98 -8.74 3.48 -6.02
C PRO A 98 -8.71 4.95 -5.59
N SER A 99 -7.95 5.24 -4.56
CA SER A 99 -7.43 6.57 -4.28
C SER A 99 -6.11 6.78 -5.02
N ASP A 100 -5.50 7.96 -4.87
CA ASP A 100 -4.25 8.33 -5.52
C ASP A 100 -3.11 7.37 -5.15
N TYR A 101 -2.50 6.73 -6.17
CA TYR A 101 -1.42 5.75 -6.00
C TYR A 101 -0.05 6.36 -5.71
N ARG A 102 0.11 7.69 -5.97
CA ARG A 102 1.41 8.34 -5.87
C ARG A 102 1.92 8.41 -4.43
N ASP A 103 3.23 8.39 -4.30
CA ASP A 103 3.86 8.94 -3.12
C ASP A 103 3.87 10.47 -3.19
N CYS A 104 3.96 11.12 -2.05
CA CYS A 104 4.05 12.57 -1.97
C CYS A 104 5.01 13.01 -0.89
N LEU A 105 5.51 14.22 -1.04
CA LEU A 105 6.31 14.92 -0.06
C LEU A 105 5.42 15.85 0.75
N VAL A 106 5.61 15.83 2.06
CA VAL A 106 5.15 16.85 3.00
C VAL A 106 6.40 17.54 3.53
N LEU A 107 6.62 18.79 3.14
CA LEU A 107 7.84 19.55 3.43
C LEU A 107 7.54 20.70 4.38
N LYS A 108 8.47 20.98 5.29
CA LYS A 108 8.31 22.01 6.33
C LYS A 108 8.40 23.43 5.77
N ASN A 109 9.44 23.71 4.99
CA ASN A 109 9.77 25.06 4.52
C ASN A 109 10.06 25.13 3.01
N CYS A 110 9.68 24.11 2.25
CA CYS A 110 9.94 23.99 0.82
C CYS A 110 8.71 23.48 0.08
N SER A 111 8.63 23.77 -1.22
CA SER A 111 7.52 23.36 -2.07
C SER A 111 7.81 22.14 -2.95
N SER A 112 9.08 21.68 -3.03
CA SER A 112 9.46 20.55 -3.87
C SER A 112 10.80 19.93 -3.46
N LEU A 113 11.03 18.68 -3.92
CA LEU A 113 12.29 17.95 -3.74
C LEU A 113 13.51 18.74 -4.28
N ALA A 114 13.32 19.42 -5.41
CA ALA A 114 14.40 20.20 -6.05
C ALA A 114 14.80 21.43 -5.24
N ARG A 115 13.89 21.98 -4.44
CA ARG A 115 14.13 23.18 -3.64
C ARG A 115 14.64 22.89 -2.22
N LEU A 116 14.70 21.62 -1.82
CA LEU A 116 15.28 21.26 -0.53
C LEU A 116 16.77 21.67 -0.46
N PRO A 117 17.23 22.19 0.70
CA PRO A 117 18.65 22.47 0.90
C PRO A 117 19.50 21.20 0.75
N GLN A 118 20.80 21.39 0.56
CA GLN A 118 21.73 20.25 0.59
C GLN A 118 21.69 19.60 1.98
N HIS A 119 21.81 18.27 1.98
CA HIS A 119 21.76 17.44 3.20
C HIS A 119 20.47 17.54 4.01
N ALA A 120 19.36 17.99 3.39
CA ALA A 120 18.05 18.02 4.04
C ALA A 120 17.67 16.64 4.60
N THR A 121 17.05 16.62 5.77
CA THR A 121 16.62 15.41 6.46
C THR A 121 15.21 15.01 6.05
N ILE A 122 15.05 13.91 5.31
CA ILE A 122 13.76 13.35 4.92
C ILE A 122 13.51 12.05 5.69
N ALA A 123 12.33 11.94 6.30
CA ALA A 123 12.00 10.78 7.12
C ALA A 123 11.07 9.80 6.38
N THR A 124 11.50 8.53 6.36
CA THR A 124 10.71 7.40 5.84
C THR A 124 11.23 6.08 6.42
N GLY A 125 10.33 5.18 6.84
CA GLY A 125 10.68 3.81 7.21
C GLY A 125 10.60 2.82 6.04
N SER A 126 10.46 3.29 4.80
CA SER A 126 10.34 2.46 3.61
C SER A 126 11.65 2.41 2.84
N LYS A 127 12.28 1.23 2.74
CA LYS A 127 13.48 1.02 1.90
C LYS A 127 13.20 1.40 0.43
N ARG A 128 12.02 1.08 -0.09
CA ARG A 128 11.59 1.47 -1.44
C ARG A 128 11.66 2.98 -1.67
N ARG A 129 11.13 3.77 -0.73
CA ARG A 129 11.19 5.25 -0.81
C ARG A 129 12.59 5.78 -0.60
N LYS A 130 13.30 5.27 0.41
CA LYS A 130 14.67 5.67 0.74
C LYS A 130 15.59 5.59 -0.46
N TYR A 131 15.67 4.43 -1.10
CA TYR A 131 16.64 4.22 -2.17
C TYR A 131 16.25 4.95 -3.47
N GLN A 132 14.97 5.10 -3.77
CA GLN A 132 14.53 5.92 -4.89
C GLN A 132 14.82 7.41 -4.66
N LEU A 133 14.61 7.94 -3.45
CA LEU A 133 14.98 9.32 -3.10
C LEU A 133 16.49 9.54 -3.22
N LEU A 134 17.31 8.63 -2.71
CA LEU A 134 18.76 8.73 -2.80
C LEU A 134 19.27 8.64 -4.24
N LYS A 135 18.55 7.95 -5.12
CA LYS A 135 18.85 7.96 -6.57
C LYS A 135 18.56 9.32 -7.21
N LEU A 136 17.50 10.01 -6.77
CA LEU A 136 17.12 11.34 -7.26
C LEU A 136 17.97 12.47 -6.63
N ARG A 137 18.28 12.34 -5.34
CA ARG A 137 19.00 13.33 -4.52
C ARG A 137 19.95 12.58 -3.56
N PRO A 138 21.17 12.24 -4.02
CA PRO A 138 22.15 11.49 -3.23
C PRO A 138 22.66 12.20 -1.97
N ASP A 139 22.49 13.51 -1.91
CA ASP A 139 22.89 14.37 -0.80
C ASP A 139 21.94 14.30 0.40
N LEU A 140 20.72 13.77 0.24
CA LEU A 140 19.71 13.76 1.31
C LEU A 140 20.13 12.86 2.48
N LYS A 141 19.84 13.31 3.68
CA LYS A 141 19.89 12.49 4.89
C LYS A 141 18.56 11.79 5.10
N ILE A 142 18.51 10.48 4.92
CA ILE A 142 17.28 9.70 5.13
C ILE A 142 17.31 9.09 6.52
N ILE A 143 16.26 9.37 7.31
CA ILE A 143 16.08 8.82 8.65
C ILE A 143 14.81 7.98 8.73
N ASP A 144 14.80 7.01 9.64
CA ASP A 144 13.62 6.20 9.90
C ASP A 144 12.58 6.96 10.72
N ILE A 145 11.31 6.74 10.39
CA ILE A 145 10.17 7.28 11.13
C ILE A 145 9.07 6.25 11.28
N ARG A 146 8.47 6.19 12.45
CA ARG A 146 7.39 5.26 12.81
C ARG A 146 6.18 5.97 13.36
N GLY A 147 5.06 5.26 13.34
CA GLY A 147 3.75 5.71 13.77
C GLY A 147 2.77 5.82 12.60
N ASN A 148 1.52 6.12 12.91
CA ASN A 148 0.51 6.48 11.92
C ASN A 148 0.80 7.85 11.29
N VAL A 149 0.00 8.28 10.33
CA VAL A 149 0.20 9.54 9.59
C VAL A 149 0.29 10.72 10.56
N ASN A 150 -0.65 10.85 11.48
CA ASN A 150 -0.69 11.96 12.44
C ASN A 150 0.54 11.99 13.35
N THR A 151 0.96 10.81 13.86
CA THR A 151 2.16 10.69 14.68
C THR A 151 3.42 11.12 13.92
N ARG A 152 3.53 10.77 12.63
CA ARG A 152 4.68 11.17 11.79
C ARG A 152 4.68 12.67 11.54
N LEU A 153 3.52 13.27 11.26
CA LEU A 153 3.38 14.72 11.10
C LEU A 153 3.78 15.46 12.38
N GLN A 154 3.35 14.98 13.55
CA GLN A 154 3.75 15.54 14.84
C GLN A 154 5.26 15.43 15.08
N LYS A 155 5.87 14.28 14.76
CA LYS A 155 7.32 14.10 14.87
C LYS A 155 8.07 15.06 13.96
N MET A 156 7.62 15.24 12.70
CA MET A 156 8.21 16.23 11.80
C MET A 156 8.11 17.65 12.37
N ALA A 157 6.98 18.03 12.95
CA ALA A 157 6.80 19.35 13.56
C ALA A 157 7.76 19.60 14.73
N ASN A 158 8.02 18.57 15.55
CA ASN A 158 8.75 18.68 16.82
C ASN A 158 10.23 18.29 16.75
N GLN A 159 10.71 17.79 15.60
CA GLN A 159 12.09 17.34 15.41
C GLN A 159 12.74 18.06 14.21
N GLU A 160 14.05 17.93 14.08
CA GLU A 160 14.82 18.45 12.94
C GLU A 160 14.64 17.55 11.72
N ILE A 161 13.43 17.56 11.17
CA ILE A 161 13.01 16.82 9.97
C ILE A 161 12.49 17.86 8.98
N ASP A 162 13.08 17.91 7.79
CA ASP A 162 12.69 18.86 6.73
C ASP A 162 11.47 18.37 5.94
N GLY A 163 11.25 17.06 5.92
CA GLY A 163 10.09 16.50 5.25
C GLY A 163 9.83 15.01 5.47
N LEU A 164 8.64 14.59 5.06
CA LEU A 164 8.17 13.20 5.07
C LEU A 164 7.84 12.74 3.66
N VAL A 165 8.05 11.45 3.40
CA VAL A 165 7.44 10.79 2.24
C VAL A 165 6.26 9.93 2.70
N LEU A 166 5.09 10.26 2.20
CA LEU A 166 3.84 9.59 2.55
C LEU A 166 3.12 9.09 1.29
N ALA A 167 2.13 8.22 1.44
CA ALA A 167 1.23 7.87 0.36
C ALA A 167 0.12 8.92 0.27
N SER A 168 -0.10 9.50 -0.89
CA SER A 168 -1.13 10.53 -1.14
C SER A 168 -2.52 10.05 -0.73
N ALA A 169 -2.84 8.77 -1.00
CA ALA A 169 -4.10 8.16 -0.60
C ALA A 169 -4.37 8.27 0.90
N GLY A 170 -3.33 8.17 1.74
CA GLY A 170 -3.46 8.28 3.19
C GLY A 170 -3.84 9.69 3.63
N LEU A 171 -3.18 10.70 3.06
CA LEU A 171 -3.48 12.10 3.36
C LEU A 171 -4.87 12.51 2.85
N LYS A 172 -5.21 12.14 1.61
CA LYS A 172 -6.54 12.43 1.02
C LYS A 172 -7.68 11.83 1.85
N ARG A 173 -7.54 10.58 2.30
CA ARG A 173 -8.56 9.94 3.14
C ARG A 173 -8.72 10.57 4.52
N LEU A 174 -7.68 11.22 5.01
CA LEU A 174 -7.69 11.97 6.27
C LEU A 174 -8.10 13.44 6.10
N GLY A 175 -8.34 13.92 4.87
CA GLY A 175 -8.61 15.34 4.58
C GLY A 175 -7.39 16.25 4.83
N LEU A 176 -6.19 15.71 4.60
CA LEU A 176 -4.91 16.38 4.83
C LEU A 176 -4.13 16.64 3.53
N GLU A 177 -4.81 16.68 2.40
CA GLU A 177 -4.19 16.91 1.09
C GLU A 177 -3.49 18.27 0.97
N ASP A 178 -3.94 19.29 1.69
CA ASP A 178 -3.33 20.63 1.71
C ASP A 178 -1.90 20.61 2.28
N LEU A 179 -1.52 19.56 3.00
CA LEU A 179 -0.15 19.38 3.49
C LEU A 179 0.81 18.85 2.41
N ILE A 180 0.31 18.44 1.25
CA ILE A 180 1.13 17.87 0.19
C ILE A 180 1.87 19.00 -0.53
N SER A 181 3.20 19.00 -0.42
CA SER A 181 4.07 19.95 -1.09
C SER A 181 4.36 19.54 -2.55
N GLU A 182 4.57 18.25 -2.80
CA GLU A 182 4.83 17.70 -4.14
C GLU A 182 4.30 16.28 -4.26
N TYR A 183 3.65 15.98 -5.37
CA TYR A 183 3.33 14.61 -5.78
C TYR A 183 4.50 14.02 -6.57
N LEU A 184 4.87 12.79 -6.24
CA LEU A 184 5.90 12.04 -6.96
C LEU A 184 5.21 11.03 -7.87
N ASP A 185 5.24 11.28 -9.17
CA ASP A 185 4.68 10.37 -10.16
C ASP A 185 5.48 9.07 -10.31
N GLU A 186 4.96 8.12 -11.07
CA GLU A 186 5.55 6.80 -11.26
C GLU A 186 6.93 6.82 -11.94
N THR A 187 7.28 7.90 -12.64
CA THR A 187 8.60 8.05 -13.29
C THR A 187 9.68 8.47 -12.30
N LYS A 188 9.29 9.24 -11.27
CA LYS A 188 10.18 9.67 -10.18
C LYS A 188 10.22 8.66 -9.05
N MET A 189 9.06 8.10 -8.70
CA MET A 189 8.95 7.16 -7.59
C MET A 189 7.91 6.08 -7.88
N ILE A 190 8.37 4.88 -8.21
CA ILE A 190 7.51 3.72 -8.39
C ILE A 190 6.85 3.37 -7.05
N PRO A 191 5.51 3.37 -6.97
CA PRO A 191 4.79 3.16 -5.71
C PRO A 191 4.89 1.72 -5.22
N ALA A 192 4.44 1.46 -4.00
CA ALA A 192 4.25 0.10 -3.52
C ALA A 192 3.12 -0.58 -4.28
N CYS A 193 3.24 -1.89 -4.53
CA CYS A 193 2.16 -2.68 -5.10
C CYS A 193 0.88 -2.53 -4.27
N GLY A 194 -0.24 -2.24 -4.91
CA GLY A 194 -1.52 -2.00 -4.27
C GLY A 194 -1.67 -0.64 -3.58
N GLN A 195 -0.73 0.30 -3.76
CA GLN A 195 -0.88 1.62 -3.15
C GLN A 195 -2.10 2.36 -3.72
N GLY A 196 -2.91 2.92 -2.81
CA GLY A 196 -4.18 3.58 -3.13
C GLY A 196 -5.39 2.63 -3.16
N ILE A 197 -5.18 1.32 -3.27
CA ILE A 197 -6.23 0.28 -3.31
C ILE A 197 -6.57 -0.19 -1.89
N LEU A 198 -7.86 -0.46 -1.65
CA LEU A 198 -8.35 -1.12 -0.46
C LEU A 198 -8.50 -2.62 -0.72
N ALA A 199 -7.98 -3.45 0.17
CA ALA A 199 -8.29 -4.86 0.20
C ALA A 199 -9.53 -5.09 1.08
N ILE A 200 -10.53 -5.76 0.52
CA ILE A 200 -11.71 -6.21 1.26
C ILE A 200 -11.57 -7.73 1.39
N GLN A 201 -11.29 -8.19 2.60
CA GLN A 201 -11.03 -9.61 2.88
C GLN A 201 -12.27 -10.24 3.52
N VAL A 202 -12.63 -11.41 3.03
CA VAL A 202 -13.79 -12.16 3.50
C VAL A 202 -13.45 -13.65 3.54
N ARG A 203 -14.28 -14.46 4.18
CA ARG A 203 -14.24 -15.93 4.05
C ARG A 203 -14.55 -16.35 2.62
N GLN A 204 -13.92 -17.43 2.16
CA GLN A 204 -14.06 -17.91 0.79
C GLN A 204 -15.51 -18.34 0.44
N ASP A 205 -16.27 -18.80 1.41
CA ASP A 205 -17.66 -19.21 1.29
C ASP A 205 -18.68 -18.10 1.62
N SER A 206 -18.23 -16.86 1.80
CA SER A 206 -19.08 -15.73 2.19
C SER A 206 -19.99 -15.26 1.06
N GLU A 207 -21.27 -15.13 1.35
CA GLU A 207 -22.25 -14.51 0.45
C GLU A 207 -21.92 -13.03 0.13
N LEU A 208 -21.17 -12.38 0.99
CA LEU A 208 -20.71 -10.99 0.80
C LEU A 208 -19.79 -10.82 -0.42
N LEU A 209 -19.11 -11.89 -0.88
CA LEU A 209 -18.30 -11.86 -2.11
C LEU A 209 -19.12 -11.35 -3.30
N THR A 210 -20.33 -11.85 -3.49
CA THR A 210 -21.20 -11.41 -4.58
C THR A 210 -21.58 -9.96 -4.45
N MET A 211 -21.96 -9.52 -3.24
CA MET A 211 -22.34 -8.14 -2.97
C MET A 211 -21.19 -7.16 -3.26
N ILE A 212 -19.99 -7.48 -2.76
CA ILE A 212 -18.82 -6.63 -2.94
C ILE A 212 -18.39 -6.61 -4.42
N ASN A 213 -18.41 -7.76 -5.08
CA ASN A 213 -18.03 -7.87 -6.49
C ASN A 213 -18.96 -7.07 -7.42
N ASN A 214 -20.25 -6.95 -7.07
CA ASN A 214 -21.22 -6.16 -7.85
C ASN A 214 -20.93 -4.65 -7.83
N ILE A 215 -20.29 -4.13 -6.78
CA ILE A 215 -19.93 -2.71 -6.65
C ILE A 215 -18.46 -2.44 -6.96
N SER A 216 -17.74 -3.46 -7.45
CA SER A 216 -16.30 -3.36 -7.72
C SER A 216 -15.98 -2.52 -8.95
N ASP A 217 -14.77 -1.97 -8.96
CA ASP A 217 -14.16 -1.34 -10.14
C ASP A 217 -13.29 -2.35 -10.89
N LYS A 218 -13.64 -2.63 -12.14
CA LYS A 218 -12.96 -3.65 -12.94
C LYS A 218 -11.49 -3.31 -13.20
N ILE A 219 -11.20 -2.06 -13.54
CA ILE A 219 -9.84 -1.62 -13.85
C ILE A 219 -8.95 -1.74 -12.61
N THR A 220 -9.46 -1.28 -11.45
CA THR A 220 -8.74 -1.38 -10.18
C THR A 220 -8.54 -2.82 -9.75
N THR A 221 -9.52 -3.71 -9.98
CA THR A 221 -9.39 -5.14 -9.68
C THR A 221 -8.29 -5.77 -10.52
N THR A 222 -8.27 -5.53 -11.83
CA THR A 222 -7.19 -6.02 -12.71
C THR A 222 -5.83 -5.45 -12.29
N ARG A 223 -5.77 -4.17 -11.96
CA ARG A 223 -4.55 -3.55 -11.42
C ARG A 223 -4.08 -4.24 -10.14
N MET A 224 -4.99 -4.52 -9.21
CA MET A 224 -4.70 -5.26 -7.97
C MET A 224 -4.09 -6.63 -8.26
N GLU A 225 -4.69 -7.36 -9.19
CA GLU A 225 -4.24 -8.71 -9.58
C GLU A 225 -2.81 -8.69 -10.15
N LEU A 226 -2.53 -7.78 -11.10
CA LEU A 226 -1.21 -7.65 -11.72
C LEU A 226 -0.12 -7.21 -10.73
N GLU A 227 -0.40 -6.20 -9.90
CA GLU A 227 0.55 -5.71 -8.91
C GLU A 227 0.83 -6.76 -7.81
N ARG A 228 -0.17 -7.56 -7.41
CA ARG A 228 0.01 -8.68 -6.48
C ARG A 228 0.77 -9.84 -7.11
N LEU A 229 0.49 -10.15 -8.37
CA LEU A 229 1.24 -11.16 -9.12
C LEU A 229 2.73 -10.80 -9.16
N PHE A 230 3.06 -9.55 -9.50
CA PHE A 230 4.44 -9.06 -9.46
C PHE A 230 5.06 -9.22 -8.06
N LEU A 231 4.38 -8.73 -7.02
CA LEU A 231 4.86 -8.81 -5.63
C LEU A 231 5.12 -10.25 -5.19
N LYS A 232 4.22 -11.17 -5.56
CA LYS A 232 4.35 -12.60 -5.26
C LYS A 232 5.52 -13.24 -5.98
N THR A 233 5.67 -12.97 -7.29
CA THR A 233 6.75 -13.53 -8.11
C THR A 233 8.13 -13.09 -7.62
N VAL A 234 8.30 -11.82 -7.26
CA VAL A 234 9.58 -11.33 -6.70
C VAL A 234 9.78 -11.73 -5.23
N ASN A 235 8.86 -12.51 -4.63
CA ASN A 235 8.85 -12.83 -3.20
C ASN A 235 9.05 -11.58 -2.32
N GLY A 236 8.38 -10.48 -2.74
CA GLY A 236 8.56 -9.17 -2.14
C GLY A 236 8.10 -9.10 -0.70
N SER A 237 8.84 -8.38 0.12
CA SER A 237 8.52 -8.13 1.52
C SER A 237 8.87 -6.69 1.90
N CYS A 238 8.47 -6.26 3.10
CA CYS A 238 8.82 -4.94 3.63
C CYS A 238 10.35 -4.77 3.88
N HIS A 239 11.12 -5.85 3.82
CA HIS A 239 12.57 -5.85 4.10
C HIS A 239 13.42 -5.46 2.89
N ILE A 240 12.87 -5.55 1.68
CA ILE A 240 13.54 -5.20 0.43
C ILE A 240 12.84 -4.03 -0.27
N PRO A 241 13.54 -3.23 -1.08
CA PRO A 241 12.91 -2.19 -1.88
C PRO A 241 12.18 -2.82 -3.07
N VAL A 242 10.86 -2.96 -2.95
CA VAL A 242 9.98 -3.46 -4.01
C VAL A 242 8.86 -2.47 -4.28
N GLY A 243 8.55 -2.26 -5.54
CA GLY A 243 7.45 -1.41 -6.01
C GLY A 243 6.85 -1.96 -7.30
N GLY A 244 5.58 -1.67 -7.53
CA GLY A 244 4.89 -2.07 -8.76
C GLY A 244 3.65 -1.24 -8.98
N TYR A 245 3.44 -0.80 -10.22
CA TYR A 245 2.27 -0.04 -10.63
C TYR A 245 1.84 -0.42 -12.04
N ALA A 246 0.63 -0.89 -12.19
CA ALA A 246 0.00 -1.21 -13.45
C ALA A 246 -0.96 -0.08 -13.86
N LYS A 247 -0.58 0.76 -14.82
CA LYS A 247 -1.41 1.80 -15.40
C LYS A 247 -2.15 1.23 -16.59
N ILE A 248 -3.46 1.03 -16.45
CA ILE A 248 -4.31 0.42 -17.47
C ILE A 248 -5.02 1.52 -18.25
N ILE A 249 -4.87 1.52 -19.58
CA ILE A 249 -5.50 2.47 -20.49
C ILE A 249 -6.06 1.68 -21.68
N GLY A 250 -7.37 1.51 -21.74
CA GLY A 250 -8.02 0.66 -22.73
C GLY A 250 -7.58 -0.78 -22.59
N ASP A 251 -7.02 -1.35 -23.68
CA ASP A 251 -6.48 -2.71 -23.77
C ASP A 251 -4.97 -2.80 -23.53
N GLN A 252 -4.34 -1.70 -23.08
CA GLN A 252 -2.90 -1.61 -22.83
C GLN A 252 -2.62 -1.48 -21.34
N VAL A 253 -1.53 -2.11 -20.92
CA VAL A 253 -0.93 -1.95 -19.59
C VAL A 253 0.43 -1.28 -19.75
N HIS A 254 0.64 -0.19 -19.02
CA HIS A 254 1.96 0.37 -18.81
C HIS A 254 2.40 -0.01 -17.39
N PHE A 255 3.33 -0.93 -17.29
CA PHE A 255 3.80 -1.48 -16.01
C PHE A 255 5.14 -0.88 -15.60
N TYR A 256 5.18 -0.36 -14.38
CA TYR A 256 6.36 0.13 -13.70
C TYR A 256 6.71 -0.84 -12.57
N GLY A 257 7.91 -1.42 -12.60
CA GLY A 257 8.39 -2.36 -11.59
C GLY A 257 9.69 -1.87 -10.97
N LEU A 258 9.91 -2.16 -9.70
CA LEU A 258 11.12 -1.86 -8.96
C LEU A 258 11.46 -3.05 -8.07
N LEU A 259 12.73 -3.45 -8.10
CA LEU A 259 13.31 -4.42 -7.17
C LEU A 259 14.74 -4.02 -6.83
N GLY A 260 15.12 -4.21 -5.59
CA GLY A 260 16.50 -4.04 -5.15
C GLY A 260 16.86 -5.02 -4.05
N ASN A 261 18.16 -5.14 -3.81
CA ASN A 261 18.68 -5.88 -2.67
C ASN A 261 18.45 -5.13 -1.35
N GLU A 262 18.65 -5.79 -0.25
CA GLU A 262 18.28 -5.29 1.07
C GLU A 262 18.99 -3.98 1.46
N ASP A 263 20.25 -3.82 1.11
CA ASP A 263 21.08 -2.63 1.40
C ASP A 263 20.95 -1.52 0.36
N GLY A 264 20.23 -1.78 -0.76
CA GLY A 264 19.96 -0.82 -1.83
C GLY A 264 21.17 -0.54 -2.74
N THR A 265 22.25 -1.32 -2.65
CA THR A 265 23.39 -1.20 -3.57
C THR A 265 23.04 -1.60 -4.99
N VAL A 266 22.07 -2.49 -5.13
CA VAL A 266 21.45 -2.86 -6.41
C VAL A 266 20.00 -2.44 -6.38
N LEU A 267 19.62 -1.55 -7.30
CA LEU A 267 18.24 -1.09 -7.47
C LEU A 267 17.93 -1.04 -8.96
N LYS A 268 17.04 -1.91 -9.39
CA LYS A 268 16.62 -2.06 -10.79
C LYS A 268 15.17 -1.65 -10.96
N ASN A 269 14.84 -1.06 -12.08
CA ASN A 269 13.48 -0.66 -12.43
C ASN A 269 13.11 -1.07 -13.85
N ILE A 270 11.83 -1.28 -14.06
CA ILE A 270 11.21 -1.59 -15.34
C ILE A 270 10.20 -0.50 -15.68
N ASP A 271 10.14 -0.17 -16.95
CA ASP A 271 9.11 0.65 -17.59
C ASP A 271 8.77 -0.03 -18.93
N LYS A 272 7.63 -0.75 -18.98
CA LYS A 272 7.23 -1.56 -20.13
C LYS A 272 5.74 -1.41 -20.44
N LYS A 273 5.43 -1.46 -21.73
CA LYS A 273 4.05 -1.47 -22.25
C LYS A 273 3.77 -2.78 -22.96
N PHE A 274 2.59 -3.34 -22.71
CA PHE A 274 2.13 -4.59 -23.31
C PHE A 274 0.59 -4.64 -23.36
N SER A 275 0.06 -5.61 -24.08
CA SER A 275 -1.39 -5.85 -24.15
C SER A 275 -1.94 -6.34 -22.82
N LEU A 276 -3.13 -5.88 -22.46
CA LEU A 276 -3.84 -6.39 -21.27
C LEU A 276 -4.09 -7.90 -21.34
N LYS A 277 -4.24 -8.45 -22.57
CA LYS A 277 -4.45 -9.89 -22.80
C LYS A 277 -3.27 -10.72 -22.30
N ASP A 278 -2.05 -10.23 -22.48
CA ASP A 278 -0.81 -10.95 -22.17
C ASP A 278 -0.23 -10.51 -20.81
N ALA A 279 -0.94 -9.65 -20.10
CA ALA A 279 -0.40 -8.92 -18.95
C ALA A 279 0.11 -9.80 -17.82
N SER A 280 -0.54 -10.93 -17.53
CA SER A 280 -0.10 -11.83 -16.46
C SER A 280 1.22 -12.52 -16.80
N GLU A 281 1.41 -12.96 -18.04
CA GLU A 281 2.64 -13.58 -18.52
C GLU A 281 3.78 -12.56 -18.56
N GLU A 282 3.52 -11.38 -19.10
CA GLU A 282 4.49 -10.28 -19.18
C GLU A 282 4.95 -9.83 -17.79
N VAL A 283 4.03 -9.62 -16.84
CA VAL A 283 4.37 -9.22 -15.47
C VAL A 283 5.21 -10.28 -14.78
N THR A 284 4.90 -11.58 -14.99
CA THR A 284 5.68 -12.69 -14.43
C THR A 284 7.09 -12.71 -15.00
N ALA A 285 7.24 -12.62 -16.33
CA ALA A 285 8.53 -12.60 -17.00
C ALA A 285 9.40 -11.40 -16.56
N LEU A 286 8.79 -10.22 -16.42
CA LEU A 286 9.46 -9.01 -15.95
C LEU A 286 9.91 -9.15 -14.49
N ALA A 287 9.11 -9.76 -13.63
CA ALA A 287 9.49 -10.02 -12.24
C ALA A 287 10.67 -10.97 -12.13
N GLU A 288 10.65 -12.09 -12.88
CA GLU A 288 11.75 -13.05 -12.94
C GLU A 288 13.04 -12.45 -13.51
N MET A 289 12.92 -11.59 -14.53
CA MET A 289 14.05 -10.85 -15.08
C MET A 289 14.71 -9.97 -14.02
N LEU A 290 13.91 -9.19 -13.26
CA LEU A 290 14.41 -8.36 -12.18
C LEU A 290 15.10 -9.16 -11.08
N MET A 291 14.55 -10.32 -10.72
CA MET A 291 15.14 -11.18 -9.71
C MET A 291 16.55 -11.64 -10.14
N ARG A 292 16.70 -12.08 -11.39
CA ARG A 292 18.02 -12.43 -11.94
C ARG A 292 19.00 -11.25 -11.92
N GLU A 293 18.55 -10.07 -12.35
CA GLU A 293 19.42 -8.87 -12.38
C GLU A 293 19.84 -8.38 -10.99
N VAL A 294 19.06 -8.66 -9.95
CA VAL A 294 19.33 -8.21 -8.58
C VAL A 294 20.13 -9.24 -7.79
N TYR A 295 19.86 -10.55 -7.98
CA TYR A 295 20.38 -11.59 -7.10
C TYR A 295 21.34 -12.59 -7.79
N GLU A 296 21.30 -12.74 -9.12
CA GLU A 296 22.15 -13.66 -9.87
C GLU A 296 23.30 -12.87 -10.55
N ARG A 297 24.28 -12.43 -9.75
CA ARG A 297 25.52 -11.79 -10.24
C ARG A 297 26.72 -12.66 -10.00
#